data_9016fa295c31c78b03b5d7d27f526d0f
#
_entry.id   9016fa295c31c78b03b5d7d27f526d0f
#
_cell.length_a   1.000
_cell.length_b   1.000
_cell.length_c   1.000
_cell.angle_alpha   90.00
_cell.angle_beta   90.00
_cell.angle_gamma   90.00
#
_symmetry.space_group_name_H-M   'P 1'
#
loop_
_entity.id
_entity.type
_entity.pdbx_description
1 polymer ?
#
loop_
_entity_poly.entity_id
_entity_poly.type
_entity_poly.pdbx_seq_one_letter_code
_entity_poly.pdbx_strand_id
1 'polypeptide(L)'
;PALWAKDGDCIMVGNTTSAMVHARRFMAHVQRVRFISQDEVANVVDDIESVSPWGWDSAIKFQLMKLGIHEDVLPSDAELSEIRTLSNRRFSAHVLQQLQQDMQLPFLCGEAFYVESIPALKDVIQSFGKAIIKAPWSSSGRGVRNIDQAMDAAITSWAARVISQQGGIMVEPYYNKMKDFGMEFYVDAAGVHYAGLSVFHTINGAYVGNSLSTEDEKRQMLAPYVDNRVLDRLAEHLTQLLNDHLKGKYQGPL
;
A
#
# COMPACT_ATOMS: atom_id res chain seq x y z
N PRO A 1 -8.87 -8.47 -10.10
CA PRO A 1 -8.23 -9.79 -9.95
C PRO A 1 -8.09 -10.53 -11.29
N ALA A 2 -9.13 -10.59 -12.15
CA ALA A 2 -9.10 -11.41 -13.37
C ALA A 2 -7.92 -11.17 -14.33
N LEU A 3 -7.27 -10.01 -14.29
CA LEU A 3 -6.13 -9.68 -15.14
C LEU A 3 -4.79 -10.24 -14.65
N TRP A 4 -4.70 -10.67 -13.40
CA TRP A 4 -3.48 -11.24 -12.82
C TRP A 4 -3.69 -12.62 -12.17
N ALA A 5 -4.91 -13.11 -12.16
CA ALA A 5 -5.22 -14.46 -11.72
C ALA A 5 -4.60 -15.51 -12.68
N LYS A 6 -4.26 -16.65 -12.14
CA LYS A 6 -3.67 -17.77 -12.90
C LYS A 6 -4.76 -18.68 -13.47
N ASP A 7 -4.37 -19.56 -14.40
CA ASP A 7 -5.28 -20.55 -14.95
C ASP A 7 -5.77 -21.49 -13.82
N GLY A 8 -7.09 -21.67 -13.75
CA GLY A 8 -7.73 -22.46 -12.70
C GLY A 8 -8.14 -21.69 -11.45
N ASP A 9 -7.69 -20.46 -11.26
CA ASP A 9 -8.06 -19.67 -10.08
C ASP A 9 -9.57 -19.40 -10.02
N CYS A 10 -10.09 -19.40 -8.79
CA CYS A 10 -11.44 -18.93 -8.49
C CYS A 10 -11.43 -17.48 -8.01
N ILE A 11 -12.28 -16.65 -8.57
CA ILE A 11 -12.45 -15.25 -8.17
C ILE A 11 -13.83 -15.08 -7.53
N MET A 12 -13.84 -14.85 -6.22
CA MET A 12 -15.09 -14.61 -5.50
C MET A 12 -15.64 -13.23 -5.81
N VAL A 13 -16.89 -13.16 -6.23
CA VAL A 13 -17.59 -11.93 -6.62
C VAL A 13 -19.01 -11.90 -6.07
N GLY A 14 -19.56 -10.70 -5.88
CA GLY A 14 -20.94 -10.57 -5.41
C GLY A 14 -22.01 -10.99 -6.42
N ASN A 15 -21.69 -10.95 -7.74
CA ASN A 15 -22.59 -11.38 -8.81
C ASN A 15 -21.79 -11.94 -9.99
N THR A 16 -21.84 -13.24 -10.17
CA THR A 16 -21.08 -13.97 -11.19
C THR A 16 -21.49 -13.60 -12.62
N THR A 17 -22.79 -13.43 -12.88
CA THR A 17 -23.30 -13.04 -14.20
C THR A 17 -22.77 -11.65 -14.60
N SER A 18 -22.86 -10.69 -13.70
CA SER A 18 -22.33 -9.34 -13.93
C SER A 18 -20.82 -9.36 -14.14
N ALA A 19 -20.08 -10.10 -13.31
CA ALA A 19 -18.63 -10.24 -13.44
C ALA A 19 -18.24 -10.83 -14.80
N MET A 20 -18.91 -11.88 -15.25
CA MET A 20 -18.68 -12.51 -16.57
C MET A 20 -18.95 -11.54 -17.73
N VAL A 21 -20.05 -10.78 -17.66
CA VAL A 21 -20.36 -9.77 -18.71
C VAL A 21 -19.26 -8.72 -18.79
N HIS A 22 -18.78 -8.22 -17.67
CA HIS A 22 -17.69 -7.22 -17.64
C HIS A 22 -16.34 -7.82 -18.07
N ALA A 23 -16.04 -9.05 -17.66
CA ALA A 23 -14.81 -9.74 -18.04
C ALA A 23 -14.70 -10.00 -19.55
N ARG A 24 -15.82 -10.15 -20.27
CA ARG A 24 -15.83 -10.36 -21.72
C ARG A 24 -15.02 -9.31 -22.49
N ARG A 25 -14.93 -8.09 -21.98
CA ARG A 25 -14.13 -7.00 -22.59
C ARG A 25 -12.63 -7.27 -22.58
N PHE A 26 -12.17 -8.15 -21.69
CA PHE A 26 -10.77 -8.47 -21.45
C PHE A 26 -10.45 -9.94 -21.67
N MET A 27 -11.38 -10.72 -22.23
CA MET A 27 -11.24 -12.19 -22.36
C MET A 27 -9.99 -12.63 -23.09
N ALA A 28 -9.47 -11.81 -24.03
CA ALA A 28 -8.21 -12.10 -24.72
C ALA A 28 -6.97 -12.04 -23.78
N HIS A 29 -7.10 -11.42 -22.61
CA HIS A 29 -6.02 -11.18 -21.64
C HIS A 29 -6.28 -11.83 -20.28
N VAL A 30 -7.40 -12.55 -20.14
CA VAL A 30 -7.80 -13.21 -18.89
C VAL A 30 -7.54 -14.70 -19.02
N GLN A 31 -6.91 -15.30 -18.03
CA GLN A 31 -6.73 -16.75 -17.93
C GLN A 31 -8.07 -17.45 -17.73
N ARG A 32 -8.09 -18.79 -17.74
CA ARG A 32 -9.30 -19.60 -17.49
C ARG A 32 -9.68 -19.56 -16.02
N VAL A 33 -10.11 -18.39 -15.57
CA VAL A 33 -10.57 -18.17 -14.20
C VAL A 33 -12.06 -18.50 -14.07
N ARG A 34 -12.45 -18.93 -12.89
CA ARG A 34 -13.84 -19.20 -12.53
C ARG A 34 -14.34 -18.11 -11.58
N PHE A 35 -15.38 -17.38 -11.97
CA PHE A 35 -16.09 -16.48 -11.06
C PHE A 35 -17.04 -17.30 -10.21
N ILE A 36 -16.94 -17.17 -8.90
CA ILE A 36 -17.80 -17.86 -7.92
C ILE A 36 -18.48 -16.84 -7.01
N SER A 37 -19.70 -17.13 -6.61
CA SER A 37 -20.38 -16.39 -5.55
C SER A 37 -19.96 -16.91 -4.19
N GLN A 38 -20.33 -16.16 -3.14
CA GLN A 38 -20.06 -16.57 -1.77
C GLN A 38 -20.68 -17.94 -1.42
N ASP A 39 -21.89 -18.23 -1.94
CA ASP A 39 -22.60 -19.48 -1.72
C ASP A 39 -21.96 -20.67 -2.45
N GLU A 40 -21.16 -20.41 -3.49
CA GLU A 40 -20.47 -21.45 -4.26
C GLU A 40 -19.10 -21.83 -3.68
N VAL A 41 -18.60 -21.13 -2.66
CA VAL A 41 -17.30 -21.41 -2.03
C VAL A 41 -17.27 -22.85 -1.50
N ALA A 42 -18.33 -23.30 -0.87
CA ALA A 42 -18.43 -24.66 -0.34
C ALA A 42 -18.21 -25.77 -1.40
N ASN A 43 -18.43 -25.48 -2.68
CA ASN A 43 -18.23 -26.45 -3.77
C ASN A 43 -16.76 -26.58 -4.22
N VAL A 44 -15.87 -25.73 -3.72
CA VAL A 44 -14.47 -25.64 -4.16
C VAL A 44 -13.50 -25.60 -2.99
N VAL A 45 -14.00 -25.58 -1.76
CA VAL A 45 -13.19 -25.34 -0.56
C VAL A 45 -12.06 -26.36 -0.40
N ASP A 46 -12.31 -27.62 -0.75
CA ASP A 46 -11.31 -28.70 -0.63
C ASP A 46 -10.19 -28.61 -1.68
N ASP A 47 -10.41 -27.85 -2.76
CA ASP A 47 -9.44 -27.64 -3.84
C ASP A 47 -8.65 -26.34 -3.67
N ILE A 48 -8.91 -25.54 -2.61
CA ILE A 48 -8.25 -24.26 -2.39
C ILE A 48 -6.89 -24.48 -1.72
N GLU A 49 -5.82 -24.19 -2.46
CA GLU A 49 -4.44 -24.26 -1.96
C GLU A 49 -3.99 -22.95 -1.30
N SER A 50 -4.55 -21.81 -1.71
CA SER A 50 -4.21 -20.50 -1.17
C SER A 50 -5.32 -19.49 -1.39
N VAL A 51 -5.31 -18.41 -0.60
CA VAL A 51 -6.28 -17.31 -0.71
C VAL A 51 -5.52 -15.98 -0.81
N SER A 52 -5.90 -15.15 -1.77
CA SER A 52 -5.28 -13.83 -1.99
C SER A 52 -6.34 -12.72 -1.95
N PRO A 53 -6.70 -12.21 -0.78
CA PRO A 53 -7.59 -11.04 -0.66
C PRO A 53 -6.84 -9.76 -1.04
N TRP A 54 -7.59 -8.65 -1.18
CA TRP A 54 -6.98 -7.33 -1.38
C TRP A 54 -6.02 -6.91 -0.25
N GLY A 55 -6.27 -7.37 0.95
CA GLY A 55 -5.42 -7.15 2.12
C GLY A 55 -5.85 -8.08 3.25
N TRP A 56 -4.89 -8.45 4.08
CA TRP A 56 -5.12 -9.34 5.21
C TRP A 56 -5.38 -8.56 6.50
N ASP A 57 -6.47 -8.92 7.19
CA ASP A 57 -6.74 -8.57 8.58
C ASP A 57 -7.55 -9.67 9.26
N SER A 58 -7.76 -9.55 10.57
CA SER A 58 -8.52 -10.53 11.35
C SER A 58 -9.99 -10.63 10.92
N ALA A 59 -10.56 -9.55 10.35
CA ALA A 59 -11.96 -9.56 9.90
C ALA A 59 -12.12 -10.38 8.62
N ILE A 60 -11.22 -10.22 7.64
CA ILE A 60 -11.24 -11.03 6.41
C ILE A 60 -10.94 -12.50 6.70
N LYS A 61 -9.94 -12.80 7.58
CA LYS A 61 -9.68 -14.17 8.03
C LYS A 61 -10.96 -14.82 8.60
N PHE A 62 -11.63 -14.13 9.52
CA PHE A 62 -12.86 -14.62 10.13
C PHE A 62 -14.00 -14.82 9.12
N GLN A 63 -14.13 -13.92 8.14
CA GLN A 63 -15.12 -14.09 7.06
C GLN A 63 -14.83 -15.34 6.21
N LEU A 64 -13.58 -15.56 5.85
CA LEU A 64 -13.15 -16.71 5.05
C LEU A 64 -13.38 -18.04 5.82
N MET A 65 -13.06 -18.09 7.11
CA MET A 65 -13.36 -19.23 7.96
C MET A 65 -14.87 -19.53 8.03
N LYS A 66 -15.70 -18.50 8.10
CA LYS A 66 -17.17 -18.66 8.05
C LYS A 66 -17.69 -19.24 6.74
N LEU A 67 -16.96 -19.05 5.64
CA LEU A 67 -17.26 -19.63 4.34
C LEU A 67 -16.76 -21.06 4.20
N GLY A 68 -16.12 -21.60 5.24
CA GLY A 68 -15.59 -22.95 5.26
C GLY A 68 -14.15 -23.08 4.76
N ILE A 69 -13.47 -21.95 4.45
CA ILE A 69 -12.05 -22.00 4.06
C ILE A 69 -11.24 -22.58 5.23
N HIS A 70 -10.40 -23.57 4.93
CA HIS A 70 -9.57 -24.25 5.92
C HIS A 70 -8.53 -23.30 6.53
N GLU A 71 -8.28 -23.44 7.83
CA GLU A 71 -7.40 -22.51 8.57
C GLU A 71 -5.93 -22.65 8.14
N ASP A 72 -5.53 -23.83 7.66
CA ASP A 72 -4.17 -24.12 7.19
C ASP A 72 -3.75 -23.36 5.93
N VAL A 73 -4.73 -22.87 5.13
CA VAL A 73 -4.47 -22.01 3.97
C VAL A 73 -4.63 -20.50 4.28
N LEU A 74 -4.89 -20.16 5.56
CA LEU A 74 -5.05 -18.78 6.03
C LEU A 74 -3.87 -18.37 6.91
N PRO A 75 -3.51 -17.07 6.94
CA PRO A 75 -2.44 -16.63 7.80
C PRO A 75 -2.78 -16.84 9.29
N SER A 76 -1.78 -17.22 10.08
CA SER A 76 -1.86 -17.27 11.54
C SER A 76 -2.09 -15.86 12.14
N ASP A 77 -2.50 -15.80 13.39
CA ASP A 77 -2.68 -14.51 14.08
C ASP A 77 -1.35 -13.77 14.26
N ALA A 78 -0.24 -14.51 14.36
CA ALA A 78 1.11 -13.92 14.41
C ALA A 78 1.46 -13.25 13.07
N GLU A 79 1.21 -13.90 11.93
CA GLU A 79 1.41 -13.33 10.61
C GLU A 79 0.50 -12.11 10.37
N LEU A 80 -0.75 -12.15 10.78
CA LEU A 80 -1.66 -11.00 10.70
C LEU A 80 -1.15 -9.82 11.54
N SER A 81 -0.60 -10.08 12.72
CA SER A 81 0.02 -9.05 13.57
C SER A 81 1.25 -8.43 12.89
N GLU A 82 2.09 -9.24 12.26
CA GLU A 82 3.25 -8.78 11.50
C GLU A 82 2.83 -7.93 10.29
N ILE A 83 1.88 -8.42 9.47
CA ILE A 83 1.32 -7.67 8.33
C ILE A 83 0.75 -6.32 8.80
N ARG A 84 0.03 -6.30 9.93
CA ARG A 84 -0.49 -5.06 10.50
C ARG A 84 0.64 -4.09 10.89
N THR A 85 1.71 -4.59 11.46
CA THR A 85 2.89 -3.78 11.84
C THR A 85 3.59 -3.21 10.61
N LEU A 86 3.82 -4.02 9.60
CA LEU A 86 4.44 -3.63 8.33
C LEU A 86 3.57 -2.65 7.53
N SER A 87 2.24 -2.74 7.65
CA SER A 87 1.29 -1.82 7.00
C SER A 87 1.19 -0.45 7.67
N ASN A 88 1.82 -0.25 8.83
CA ASN A 88 1.82 1.03 9.52
C ASN A 88 2.79 2.01 8.84
N ARG A 89 2.36 3.25 8.59
CA ARG A 89 3.23 4.31 8.01
C ARG A 89 4.50 4.59 8.80
N ARG A 90 4.55 4.20 10.08
CA ARG A 90 5.77 4.27 10.90
C ARG A 90 6.89 3.40 10.31
N PHE A 91 6.53 2.24 9.74
CA PHE A 91 7.50 1.40 9.03
C PHE A 91 8.07 2.12 7.81
N SER A 92 7.23 2.75 6.98
CA SER A 92 7.69 3.53 5.81
C SER A 92 8.61 4.71 6.23
N ALA A 93 8.33 5.37 7.35
CA ALA A 93 9.19 6.42 7.89
C ALA A 93 10.56 5.89 8.29
N HIS A 94 10.61 4.70 8.90
CA HIS A 94 11.86 4.04 9.26
C HIS A 94 12.68 3.65 8.01
N VAL A 95 12.03 3.04 7.01
CA VAL A 95 12.67 2.72 5.72
C VAL A 95 13.22 3.97 5.04
N LEU A 96 12.48 5.09 5.06
CA LEU A 96 12.95 6.37 4.50
C LEU A 96 14.23 6.86 5.20
N GLN A 97 14.29 6.82 6.52
CA GLN A 97 15.48 7.23 7.28
C GLN A 97 16.70 6.37 6.94
N GLN A 98 16.53 5.05 6.86
CA GLN A 98 17.61 4.14 6.47
C GLN A 98 18.07 4.43 5.04
N LEU A 99 17.15 4.57 4.10
CA LEU A 99 17.46 4.90 2.71
C LEU A 99 18.30 6.19 2.59
N GLN A 100 17.94 7.23 3.35
CA GLN A 100 18.69 8.49 3.37
C GLN A 100 20.10 8.33 3.95
N GLN A 101 20.25 7.53 5.01
CA GLN A 101 21.53 7.23 5.63
C GLN A 101 22.45 6.44 4.68
N ASP A 102 21.91 5.44 4.00
CA ASP A 102 22.67 4.56 3.11
C ASP A 102 23.09 5.27 1.82
N MET A 103 22.19 6.02 1.22
CA MET A 103 22.45 6.65 -0.08
C MET A 103 23.21 7.97 0.02
N GLN A 104 23.05 8.72 1.10
CA GLN A 104 23.68 10.04 1.34
C GLN A 104 23.57 11.00 0.14
N LEU A 105 22.45 10.99 -0.57
CA LEU A 105 22.22 11.84 -1.73
C LEU A 105 21.65 13.18 -1.25
N PRO A 106 22.29 14.32 -1.57
CA PRO A 106 21.87 15.63 -1.04
C PRO A 106 20.49 16.09 -1.52
N PHE A 107 19.97 15.51 -2.58
CA PHE A 107 18.63 15.78 -3.11
C PHE A 107 17.56 14.78 -2.63
N LEU A 108 17.96 13.69 -1.94
CA LEU A 108 17.03 12.75 -1.32
C LEU A 108 16.55 13.34 0.00
N CYS A 109 15.39 13.96 -0.04
CA CYS A 109 14.77 14.57 1.12
C CYS A 109 13.51 13.81 1.55
N GLY A 110 13.04 14.12 2.73
CA GLY A 110 11.80 13.58 3.29
C GLY A 110 11.95 13.44 4.81
N GLU A 111 10.95 13.86 5.53
CA GLU A 111 10.86 13.73 6.98
C GLU A 111 9.48 13.21 7.33
N ALA A 112 9.41 12.25 8.24
CA ALA A 112 8.16 11.72 8.74
C ALA A 112 8.32 11.38 10.22
N PHE A 113 7.47 11.95 11.04
CA PHE A 113 7.49 11.78 12.49
C PHE A 113 6.21 11.07 12.94
N TYR A 114 6.37 10.12 13.85
CA TYR A 114 5.25 9.48 14.53
C TYR A 114 5.10 10.11 15.91
N VAL A 115 3.94 10.67 16.20
CA VAL A 115 3.65 11.33 17.48
C VAL A 115 2.41 10.74 18.13
N GLU A 116 2.42 10.67 19.47
CA GLU A 116 1.42 9.94 20.26
C GLU A 116 0.53 10.89 21.09
N SER A 117 0.69 12.20 20.91
CA SER A 117 -0.10 13.19 21.65
C SER A 117 -0.37 14.45 20.83
N ILE A 118 -1.46 15.13 21.14
CA ILE A 118 -1.82 16.42 20.52
C ILE A 118 -0.78 17.52 20.82
N PRO A 119 -0.22 17.65 22.04
CA PRO A 119 0.85 18.62 22.26
C PRO A 119 2.06 18.37 21.35
N ALA A 120 2.61 17.15 21.32
CA ALA A 120 3.75 16.79 20.44
C ALA A 120 3.42 17.02 18.96
N LEU A 121 2.19 16.73 18.53
CA LEU A 121 1.75 17.01 17.15
C LEU A 121 1.81 18.51 16.84
N LYS A 122 1.34 19.35 17.75
CA LYS A 122 1.37 20.81 17.57
C LYS A 122 2.79 21.36 17.49
N ASP A 123 3.71 20.84 18.33
CA ASP A 123 5.12 21.26 18.34
C ASP A 123 5.78 20.96 17.00
N VAL A 124 5.57 19.75 16.44
CA VAL A 124 6.13 19.37 15.15
C VAL A 124 5.50 20.19 14.01
N ILE A 125 4.18 20.41 14.01
CA ILE A 125 3.52 21.26 13.01
C ILE A 125 4.09 22.68 13.07
N GLN A 126 4.31 23.21 14.25
CA GLN A 126 4.85 24.57 14.42
C GLN A 126 6.28 24.67 13.84
N SER A 127 7.10 23.63 13.97
CA SER A 127 8.46 23.63 13.39
C SER A 127 8.46 23.63 11.86
N PHE A 128 7.44 23.05 11.23
CA PHE A 128 7.31 23.01 9.77
C PHE A 128 6.55 24.21 9.17
N GLY A 129 5.68 24.85 9.93
CA GLY A 129 4.76 25.87 9.44
C GLY A 129 3.62 25.26 8.62
N LYS A 130 3.94 24.59 7.51
CA LYS A 130 2.98 23.80 6.72
C LYS A 130 3.30 22.32 6.83
N ALA A 131 2.29 21.51 7.14
CA ALA A 131 2.45 20.09 7.38
C ALA A 131 1.32 19.26 6.77
N ILE A 132 1.58 17.97 6.61
CA ILE A 132 0.58 16.95 6.30
C ILE A 132 0.53 15.99 7.47
N ILE A 133 -0.65 15.75 8.01
CA ILE A 133 -0.86 14.71 9.02
C ILE A 133 -1.59 13.53 8.40
N LYS A 134 -1.19 12.31 8.78
CA LYS A 134 -1.71 11.07 8.21
C LYS A 134 -2.03 10.05 9.31
N ALA A 135 -3.21 9.43 9.22
CA ALA A 135 -3.50 8.27 10.07
C ALA A 135 -2.53 7.12 9.74
N PRO A 136 -1.98 6.40 10.73
CA PRO A 136 -1.01 5.33 10.53
C PRO A 136 -1.48 4.22 9.59
N TRP A 137 -2.75 3.83 9.70
CA TRP A 137 -3.41 2.89 8.81
C TRP A 137 -4.52 3.60 8.03
N SER A 138 -4.21 4.03 6.83
CA SER A 138 -5.18 4.64 5.93
C SER A 138 -4.70 4.57 4.49
N SER A 139 -5.64 4.57 3.55
CA SER A 139 -5.37 4.52 2.11
C SER A 139 -6.19 5.56 1.35
N SER A 140 -5.82 5.78 0.08
CA SER A 140 -6.59 6.59 -0.89
C SER A 140 -6.91 8.01 -0.40
N GLY A 141 -6.03 8.63 0.37
CA GLY A 141 -6.16 10.01 0.86
C GLY A 141 -7.17 10.23 2.00
N ARG A 142 -7.97 9.22 2.36
CA ARG A 142 -9.04 9.37 3.38
C ARG A 142 -8.52 9.74 4.77
N GLY A 143 -7.34 9.25 5.13
CA GLY A 143 -6.69 9.51 6.42
C GLY A 143 -5.64 10.61 6.37
N VAL A 144 -5.73 11.56 5.44
CA VAL A 144 -4.75 12.63 5.23
C VAL A 144 -5.39 14.00 5.45
N ARG A 145 -4.71 14.90 6.15
CA ARG A 145 -5.12 16.30 6.33
C ARG A 145 -3.94 17.23 6.11
N ASN A 146 -4.19 18.28 5.33
CA ASN A 146 -3.23 19.36 5.13
C ASN A 146 -3.41 20.39 6.25
N ILE A 147 -2.29 20.87 6.80
CA ILE A 147 -2.26 21.88 7.86
C ILE A 147 -1.51 23.09 7.32
N ASP A 148 -2.15 24.24 7.40
CA ASP A 148 -1.53 25.53 7.11
C ASP A 148 -1.43 26.31 8.44
N GLN A 149 -0.23 26.36 9.00
CA GLN A 149 0.16 26.99 10.26
C GLN A 149 -0.40 26.34 11.54
N ALA A 150 -1.71 26.05 11.61
CA ALA A 150 -2.31 25.49 12.82
C ALA A 150 -3.51 24.58 12.51
N MET A 151 -3.80 23.67 13.42
CA MET A 151 -5.01 22.84 13.37
C MET A 151 -6.21 23.60 13.93
N ASP A 152 -7.32 23.56 13.21
CA ASP A 152 -8.62 23.95 13.74
C ASP A 152 -9.20 22.92 14.75
N ALA A 153 -10.34 23.21 15.33
CA ALA A 153 -10.99 22.33 16.29
C ALA A 153 -11.42 20.98 15.69
N ALA A 154 -11.84 20.96 14.42
CA ALA A 154 -12.30 19.75 13.74
C ALA A 154 -11.11 18.82 13.46
N ILE A 155 -10.00 19.35 12.95
CA ILE A 155 -8.77 18.61 12.71
C ILE A 155 -8.17 18.11 14.03
N THR A 156 -8.16 18.96 15.08
CA THR A 156 -7.68 18.58 16.41
C THR A 156 -8.48 17.39 16.98
N SER A 157 -9.81 17.44 16.88
CA SER A 157 -10.69 16.35 17.33
C SER A 157 -10.50 15.08 16.52
N TRP A 158 -10.30 15.21 15.20
CA TRP A 158 -9.99 14.07 14.33
C TRP A 158 -8.63 13.45 14.70
N ALA A 159 -7.59 14.26 14.87
CA ALA A 159 -6.25 13.78 15.26
C ALA A 159 -6.26 13.08 16.62
N ALA A 160 -6.98 13.65 17.62
CA ALA A 160 -7.13 13.03 18.92
C ALA A 160 -7.80 11.65 18.85
N ARG A 161 -8.82 11.49 18.00
CA ARG A 161 -9.49 10.20 17.77
C ARG A 161 -8.55 9.21 17.07
N VAL A 162 -7.78 9.64 16.06
CA VAL A 162 -6.79 8.79 15.39
C VAL A 162 -5.72 8.31 16.38
N ILE A 163 -5.17 9.20 17.20
CA ILE A 163 -4.20 8.86 18.23
C ILE A 163 -4.79 7.83 19.22
N SER A 164 -6.01 8.07 19.70
CA SER A 164 -6.69 7.15 20.62
C SER A 164 -6.95 5.76 20.02
N GLN A 165 -7.29 5.68 18.72
CA GLN A 165 -7.67 4.42 18.06
C GLN A 165 -6.48 3.68 17.46
N GLN A 166 -5.44 4.41 17.02
CA GLN A 166 -4.32 3.88 16.27
C GLN A 166 -2.96 4.07 16.98
N GLY A 167 -2.97 4.55 18.22
CA GLY A 167 -1.78 4.72 19.04
C GLY A 167 -0.96 5.98 18.74
N GLY A 168 -1.16 6.63 17.59
CA GLY A 168 -0.43 7.82 17.19
C GLY A 168 -0.87 8.35 15.83
N ILE A 169 -0.15 9.35 15.33
CA ILE A 169 -0.39 9.98 14.03
C ILE A 169 0.95 10.34 13.39
N MET A 170 1.03 10.22 12.06
CA MET A 170 2.20 10.67 11.30
C MET A 170 2.07 12.14 10.98
N VAL A 171 3.21 12.85 11.00
CA VAL A 171 3.31 14.24 10.57
C VAL A 171 4.53 14.40 9.67
N GLU A 172 4.34 15.06 8.54
CA GLU A 172 5.35 15.31 7.51
C GLU A 172 5.32 16.77 7.11
N PRO A 173 6.45 17.38 6.70
CA PRO A 173 6.43 18.72 6.11
C PRO A 173 5.62 18.72 4.82
N TYR A 174 4.98 19.84 4.52
CA TYR A 174 4.31 20.01 3.23
C TYR A 174 5.34 20.30 2.14
N TYR A 175 5.50 19.39 1.20
CA TYR A 175 6.32 19.58 0.01
C TYR A 175 5.49 20.13 -1.14
N ASN A 176 6.02 21.16 -1.84
CA ASN A 176 5.44 21.65 -3.09
C ASN A 176 5.80 20.70 -4.23
N LYS A 177 5.21 19.53 -4.23
CA LYS A 177 5.54 18.44 -5.16
C LYS A 177 5.11 18.76 -6.60
N MET A 178 5.98 18.45 -7.54
CA MET A 178 5.75 18.62 -8.98
C MET A 178 5.16 17.38 -9.62
N LYS A 179 5.54 16.19 -9.14
CA LYS A 179 5.10 14.90 -9.71
C LYS A 179 5.00 13.83 -8.61
N ASP A 180 3.93 13.05 -8.67
CA ASP A 180 3.74 11.86 -7.85
C ASP A 180 4.09 10.60 -8.66
N PHE A 181 4.85 9.69 -8.06
CA PHE A 181 5.08 8.35 -8.57
C PHE A 181 5.36 7.39 -7.42
N GLY A 182 5.26 6.10 -7.68
CA GLY A 182 5.66 5.02 -6.79
C GLY A 182 6.62 4.05 -7.47
N MET A 183 7.27 3.24 -6.67
CA MET A 183 7.99 2.04 -7.09
C MET A 183 7.25 0.84 -6.53
N GLU A 184 6.87 -0.07 -7.39
CA GLU A 184 6.12 -1.26 -7.03
C GLU A 184 7.10 -2.43 -6.86
N PHE A 185 6.88 -3.25 -5.86
CA PHE A 185 7.69 -4.44 -5.58
C PHE A 185 6.78 -5.65 -5.39
N TYR A 186 7.37 -6.82 -5.49
CA TYR A 186 6.74 -8.09 -5.17
C TYR A 186 7.65 -8.90 -4.26
N VAL A 187 7.10 -9.51 -3.24
CA VAL A 187 7.83 -10.32 -2.26
C VAL A 187 7.40 -11.77 -2.39
N ASP A 188 8.34 -12.66 -2.56
CA ASP A 188 8.14 -14.10 -2.57
C ASP A 188 9.15 -14.83 -1.67
N ALA A 189 9.21 -16.15 -1.74
CA ALA A 189 10.14 -16.96 -0.97
C ALA A 189 11.63 -16.67 -1.28
N ALA A 190 11.94 -16.21 -2.50
CA ALA A 190 13.30 -15.84 -2.90
C ALA A 190 13.71 -14.47 -2.33
N GLY A 191 12.75 -13.57 -2.14
CA GLY A 191 12.94 -12.24 -1.57
C GLY A 191 12.11 -11.16 -2.25
N VAL A 192 12.63 -9.94 -2.23
CA VAL A 192 11.96 -8.75 -2.80
C VAL A 192 12.43 -8.52 -4.23
N HIS A 193 11.48 -8.28 -5.13
CA HIS A 193 11.72 -8.03 -6.55
C HIS A 193 11.09 -6.69 -6.94
N TYR A 194 11.85 -5.85 -7.63
CA TYR A 194 11.32 -4.64 -8.23
C TYR A 194 10.37 -4.99 -9.39
N ALA A 195 9.15 -4.48 -9.34
CA ALA A 195 8.10 -4.77 -10.32
C ALA A 195 7.87 -3.64 -11.34
N GLY A 196 8.37 -2.43 -11.07
CA GLY A 196 8.30 -1.31 -11.99
C GLY A 196 7.82 0.01 -11.35
N LEU A 197 7.71 1.05 -12.18
CA LEU A 197 7.20 2.35 -11.79
C LEU A 197 5.68 2.42 -11.84
N SER A 198 5.11 3.19 -10.93
CA SER A 198 3.70 3.57 -10.91
C SER A 198 3.62 5.11 -11.00
N VAL A 199 3.15 5.63 -12.13
CA VAL A 199 2.96 7.07 -12.34
C VAL A 199 1.49 7.39 -12.22
N PHE A 200 1.12 8.08 -11.15
CA PHE A 200 -0.28 8.34 -10.82
C PHE A 200 -0.60 9.83 -10.69
N HIS A 201 -1.87 10.14 -10.68
CA HIS A 201 -2.38 11.50 -10.57
C HIS A 201 -3.22 11.64 -9.31
N THR A 202 -3.07 12.79 -8.66
CA THR A 202 -3.88 13.16 -7.50
C THR A 202 -4.57 14.51 -7.75
N ILE A 203 -5.81 14.66 -7.28
CA ILE A 203 -6.54 15.94 -7.26
C ILE A 203 -6.92 16.21 -5.81
N ASN A 204 -6.50 17.34 -5.28
CA ASN A 204 -6.72 17.71 -3.86
C ASN A 204 -6.25 16.61 -2.88
N GLY A 205 -5.15 15.92 -3.22
CA GLY A 205 -4.62 14.82 -2.42
C GLY A 205 -5.35 13.47 -2.56
N ALA A 206 -6.44 13.41 -3.32
CA ALA A 206 -7.13 12.16 -3.62
C ALA A 206 -6.58 11.53 -4.90
N TYR A 207 -6.32 10.23 -4.86
CA TYR A 207 -5.91 9.45 -6.03
C TYR A 207 -7.06 9.40 -7.06
N VAL A 208 -6.74 9.68 -8.34
CA VAL A 208 -7.69 9.68 -9.44
C VAL A 208 -7.38 8.68 -10.55
N GLY A 209 -6.17 8.13 -10.60
CA GLY A 209 -5.81 7.08 -11.55
C GLY A 209 -4.32 6.98 -11.83
N ASN A 210 -3.93 5.88 -12.46
CA ASN A 210 -2.58 5.59 -12.94
C ASN A 210 -2.47 5.72 -14.44
N SER A 211 -1.27 6.06 -14.92
CA SER A 211 -0.90 5.96 -16.34
C SER A 211 -0.68 4.50 -16.70
N LEU A 212 -1.49 3.96 -17.62
CA LEU A 212 -1.30 2.64 -18.22
C LEU A 212 -0.30 2.78 -19.37
N SER A 213 0.97 2.62 -19.06
CA SER A 213 2.10 2.83 -19.96
C SER A 213 3.17 1.77 -19.70
N THR A 214 4.06 1.59 -20.67
CA THR A 214 5.26 0.75 -20.51
C THR A 214 6.22 1.38 -19.50
N GLU A 215 7.17 0.59 -19.00
CA GLU A 215 8.19 1.09 -18.06
C GLU A 215 9.01 2.23 -18.71
N ASP A 216 9.39 2.10 -19.99
CA ASP A 216 10.14 3.12 -20.73
C ASP A 216 9.36 4.43 -20.86
N GLU A 217 8.07 4.37 -21.18
CA GLU A 217 7.21 5.55 -21.23
C GLU A 217 7.06 6.24 -19.87
N LYS A 218 6.92 5.46 -18.79
CA LYS A 218 6.89 6.00 -17.42
C LYS A 218 8.21 6.69 -17.06
N ARG A 219 9.35 6.10 -17.43
CA ARG A 219 10.67 6.70 -17.25
C ARG A 219 10.81 8.01 -18.06
N GLN A 220 10.31 8.06 -19.27
CA GLN A 220 10.25 9.29 -20.07
C GLN A 220 9.37 10.36 -19.42
N MET A 221 8.23 9.99 -18.82
CA MET A 221 7.37 10.93 -18.08
C MET A 221 8.08 11.52 -16.85
N LEU A 222 8.98 10.77 -16.23
CA LEU A 222 9.72 11.19 -15.03
C LEU A 222 11.04 11.91 -15.36
N ALA A 223 11.62 11.71 -16.55
CA ALA A 223 12.91 12.25 -16.94
C ALA A 223 13.06 13.79 -16.76
N PRO A 224 12.01 14.63 -16.91
CA PRO A 224 12.11 16.05 -16.61
C PRO A 224 12.32 16.38 -15.11
N TYR A 225 12.07 15.45 -14.21
CA TYR A 225 12.08 15.64 -12.76
C TYR A 225 13.20 14.88 -12.07
N VAL A 226 13.60 13.72 -12.59
CA VAL A 226 14.61 12.84 -11.98
C VAL A 226 15.38 12.07 -13.05
N ASP A 227 16.71 11.99 -12.89
CA ASP A 227 17.58 11.17 -13.77
C ASP A 227 17.26 9.69 -13.60
N ASN A 228 17.17 8.94 -14.72
CA ASN A 228 16.91 7.52 -14.72
C ASN A 228 17.92 6.71 -13.88
N ARG A 229 19.20 7.13 -13.86
CA ARG A 229 20.23 6.50 -13.02
C ARG A 229 19.93 6.64 -11.51
N VAL A 230 19.26 7.71 -11.12
CA VAL A 230 18.81 7.89 -9.73
C VAL A 230 17.66 6.93 -9.44
N LEU A 231 16.71 6.75 -10.37
CA LEU A 231 15.63 5.78 -10.23
C LEU A 231 16.17 4.34 -10.12
N ASP A 232 17.17 3.97 -10.94
CA ASP A 232 17.79 2.64 -10.89
C ASP A 232 18.47 2.40 -9.52
N ARG A 233 19.26 3.38 -9.05
CA ARG A 233 19.91 3.30 -7.74
C ARG A 233 18.91 3.24 -6.58
N LEU A 234 17.81 3.98 -6.67
CA LEU A 234 16.73 3.92 -5.68
C LEU A 234 16.07 2.53 -5.67
N ALA A 235 15.75 1.99 -6.86
CA ALA A 235 15.16 0.67 -6.98
C ALA A 235 16.06 -0.42 -6.40
N GLU A 236 17.35 -0.39 -6.70
CA GLU A 236 18.35 -1.35 -6.16
C GLU A 236 18.44 -1.27 -4.63
N HIS A 237 18.62 -0.06 -4.07
CA HIS A 237 18.72 0.13 -2.62
C HIS A 237 17.43 -0.23 -1.89
N LEU A 238 16.27 0.18 -2.43
CA LEU A 238 14.99 -0.18 -1.86
C LEU A 238 14.75 -1.68 -1.90
N THR A 239 15.09 -2.36 -3.01
CA THR A 239 14.99 -3.83 -3.11
C THR A 239 15.79 -4.49 -1.98
N GLN A 240 17.03 -4.06 -1.77
CA GLN A 240 17.90 -4.62 -0.74
C GLN A 240 17.38 -4.32 0.66
N LEU A 241 17.04 -3.07 0.95
CA LEU A 241 16.53 -2.63 2.24
C LEU A 241 15.19 -3.30 2.59
N LEU A 242 14.27 -3.37 1.65
CA LEU A 242 12.99 -4.07 1.83
C LEU A 242 13.20 -5.58 2.01
N ASN A 243 14.17 -6.19 1.32
CA ASN A 243 14.48 -7.60 1.51
C ASN A 243 14.93 -7.90 2.95
N ASP A 244 15.74 -7.04 3.55
CA ASP A 244 16.21 -7.20 4.93
C ASP A 244 15.05 -7.12 5.95
N HIS A 245 14.01 -6.36 5.63
CA HIS A 245 12.85 -6.20 6.50
C HIS A 245 11.74 -7.22 6.26
N LEU A 246 11.51 -7.65 5.02
CA LEU A 246 10.29 -8.34 4.60
C LEU A 246 10.49 -9.83 4.29
N LYS A 247 11.70 -10.24 3.90
CA LYS A 247 11.98 -11.64 3.56
C LYS A 247 11.63 -12.58 4.73
N GLY A 248 10.79 -13.57 4.46
CA GLY A 248 10.31 -14.52 5.46
C GLY A 248 9.22 -13.99 6.41
N LYS A 249 8.77 -12.73 6.23
CA LYS A 249 7.73 -12.10 7.06
C LYS A 249 6.49 -11.69 6.27
N TYR A 250 6.66 -11.43 4.99
CA TYR A 250 5.58 -11.02 4.09
C TYR A 250 5.75 -11.67 2.72
N GLN A 251 4.64 -11.95 2.06
CA GLN A 251 4.58 -12.37 0.66
C GLN A 251 3.42 -11.63 -0.02
N GLY A 252 3.67 -11.15 -1.24
CA GLY A 252 2.69 -10.44 -2.03
C GLY A 252 3.19 -9.12 -2.62
N PRO A 253 2.29 -8.32 -3.21
CA PRO A 253 2.62 -7.00 -3.75
C PRO A 253 2.87 -5.98 -2.65
N LEU A 254 3.74 -5.00 -2.95
CA LEU A 254 4.14 -3.93 -2.04
C LEU A 254 4.22 -2.61 -2.81
#